data_8dd99e087613d770afa581a5387c38b5
#
_entry.id   8dd99e087613d770afa581a5387c38b5
#
_cell.length_a   1.000
_cell.length_b   1.000
_cell.length_c   1.000
_cell.angle_alpha   90.00
_cell.angle_beta   90.00
_cell.angle_gamma   90.00
#
_symmetry.space_group_name_H-M   'P 1'
#
loop_
_entity.id
_entity.type
_entity.pdbx_description
1 polymer ?
#
loop_
_entity_poly.entity_id
_entity_poly.type
_entity_poly.pdbx_seq_one_letter_code
_entity_poly.pdbx_strand_id
1 'polypeptide(L)'
;MKLWVTTCAMLVLSIPAHAEEPLFFRIGGEAKLKAAVDELAVVMLADERINFVFAQTELTRFKHLLYTQLCELAGGPCIYDGRDMRTAHAKLPITNAHFNALTEDLYIAFDRVGVSYALQNQMIALLAPMQRDIVKR
;
A
#
# COMPACT_ATOMS: atom_id res chain seq x y z
N MET A 1 54.38 -13.22 -45.38
CA MET A 1 53.74 -12.13 -44.64
C MET A 1 52.54 -12.74 -43.95
N LYS A 2 52.64 -13.10 -42.62
CA LYS A 2 51.58 -13.75 -41.84
C LYS A 2 50.82 -12.71 -41.05
N LEU A 3 49.56 -12.45 -41.40
CA LEU A 3 48.67 -11.57 -40.62
C LEU A 3 48.21 -12.34 -39.37
N TRP A 4 48.50 -11.82 -38.21
CA TRP A 4 47.93 -12.24 -36.94
C TRP A 4 46.64 -11.47 -36.70
N VAL A 5 45.51 -12.12 -36.75
CA VAL A 5 44.21 -11.58 -36.36
C VAL A 5 44.07 -11.79 -34.85
N THR A 6 44.21 -10.73 -34.07
CA THR A 6 43.97 -10.77 -32.62
C THR A 6 42.47 -10.62 -32.39
N THR A 7 41.78 -11.72 -32.06
CA THR A 7 40.36 -11.71 -31.66
C THR A 7 40.26 -11.19 -30.23
N CYS A 8 39.80 -9.96 -30.06
CA CYS A 8 39.47 -9.40 -28.74
C CYS A 8 38.13 -9.95 -28.25
N ALA A 9 38.17 -10.93 -27.33
CA ALA A 9 36.96 -11.45 -26.69
C ALA A 9 36.47 -10.42 -25.67
N MET A 10 35.36 -9.71 -25.99
CA MET A 10 34.65 -8.87 -25.01
C MET A 10 33.94 -9.77 -24.00
N LEU A 11 34.43 -9.79 -22.78
CA LEU A 11 33.78 -10.42 -21.63
C LEU A 11 32.62 -9.52 -21.19
N VAL A 12 31.40 -9.86 -21.58
CA VAL A 12 30.18 -9.19 -21.09
C VAL A 12 29.95 -9.66 -19.67
N LEU A 13 30.32 -8.84 -18.67
CA LEU A 13 29.94 -9.06 -17.29
C LEU A 13 28.42 -8.81 -17.17
N SER A 14 27.65 -9.88 -17.09
CA SER A 14 26.25 -9.83 -16.72
C SER A 14 26.15 -9.47 -15.24
N ILE A 15 25.83 -8.21 -14.94
CA ILE A 15 25.47 -7.77 -13.59
C ILE A 15 24.11 -8.39 -13.27
N PRO A 16 23.99 -9.25 -12.22
CA PRO A 16 22.68 -9.77 -11.85
C PRO A 16 21.81 -8.60 -11.44
N ALA A 17 20.66 -8.42 -12.10
CA ALA A 17 19.64 -7.50 -11.67
C ALA A 17 19.17 -7.97 -10.29
N HIS A 18 19.55 -7.28 -9.22
CA HIS A 18 19.00 -7.52 -7.89
C HIS A 18 17.53 -7.16 -7.95
N ALA A 19 16.64 -8.14 -7.74
CA ALA A 19 15.22 -7.88 -7.57
C ALA A 19 15.07 -6.92 -6.39
N GLU A 20 14.32 -5.82 -6.61
CA GLU A 20 14.07 -4.84 -5.54
C GLU A 20 13.35 -5.53 -4.37
N GLU A 21 13.78 -5.21 -3.14
CA GLU A 21 13.14 -5.75 -1.93
C GLU A 21 11.66 -5.36 -1.91
N PRO A 22 10.74 -6.28 -1.55
CA PRO A 22 9.30 -5.98 -1.50
C PRO A 22 9.00 -4.73 -0.66
N LEU A 23 8.00 -3.95 -1.11
CA LEU A 23 7.62 -2.69 -0.47
C LEU A 23 7.34 -2.85 1.03
N PHE A 24 6.76 -3.99 1.44
CA PHE A 24 6.50 -4.32 2.84
C PHE A 24 7.75 -4.17 3.73
N PHE A 25 8.87 -4.74 3.33
CA PHE A 25 10.12 -4.66 4.10
C PHE A 25 10.75 -3.27 4.03
N ARG A 26 10.66 -2.61 2.88
CA ARG A 26 11.16 -1.24 2.68
C ARG A 26 10.41 -0.20 3.51
N ILE A 27 9.13 -0.41 3.78
CA ILE A 27 8.32 0.43 4.69
C ILE A 27 8.75 0.23 6.15
N GLY A 28 9.30 -0.92 6.50
CA GLY A 28 9.73 -1.27 7.86
C GLY A 28 8.99 -2.48 8.44
N GLY A 29 8.33 -3.26 7.58
CA GLY A 29 7.72 -4.55 7.93
C GLY A 29 6.49 -4.43 8.83
N GLU A 30 6.21 -5.51 9.56
CA GLU A 30 5.00 -5.66 10.37
C GLU A 30 4.80 -4.53 11.38
N ALA A 31 5.81 -4.22 12.17
CA ALA A 31 5.69 -3.23 13.25
C ALA A 31 5.33 -1.84 12.71
N LYS A 32 6.00 -1.41 11.65
CA LYS A 32 5.77 -0.11 11.02
C LYS A 32 4.41 -0.04 10.35
N LEU A 33 4.00 -1.09 9.64
CA LEU A 33 2.73 -1.11 8.94
C LEU A 33 1.54 -1.18 9.92
N LYS A 34 1.65 -1.94 11.02
CA LYS A 34 0.64 -1.94 12.09
C LYS A 34 0.52 -0.56 12.75
N ALA A 35 1.64 0.09 13.04
CA ALA A 35 1.63 1.44 13.59
C ALA A 35 0.96 2.44 12.63
N ALA A 36 1.20 2.35 11.31
CA ALA A 36 0.52 3.19 10.32
C ALA A 36 -0.99 2.95 10.30
N VAL A 37 -1.45 1.70 10.41
CA VAL A 37 -2.88 1.36 10.48
C VAL A 37 -3.52 1.88 11.78
N ASP A 38 -2.81 1.83 12.90
CA ASP A 38 -3.27 2.39 14.17
C ASP A 38 -3.41 3.92 14.09
N GLU A 39 -2.42 4.62 13.51
CA GLU A 39 -2.48 6.06 13.27
C GLU A 39 -3.60 6.44 12.29
N LEU A 40 -3.80 5.65 11.21
CA LEU A 40 -4.90 5.88 10.29
C LEU A 40 -6.25 5.81 11.01
N ALA A 41 -6.45 4.85 11.91
CA ALA A 41 -7.68 4.75 12.68
C ALA A 41 -7.94 6.02 13.51
N VAL A 42 -6.89 6.62 14.09
CA VAL A 42 -7.00 7.89 14.82
C VAL A 42 -7.37 9.05 13.89
N VAL A 43 -6.68 9.15 12.74
CA VAL A 43 -6.87 10.27 11.80
C VAL A 43 -8.26 10.22 11.16
N MET A 44 -8.68 9.06 10.61
CA MET A 44 -9.95 8.92 9.92
C MET A 44 -11.17 9.12 10.83
N LEU A 45 -11.07 8.76 12.12
CA LEU A 45 -12.15 8.99 13.07
C LEU A 45 -12.27 10.46 13.49
N ALA A 46 -11.19 11.23 13.36
CA ALA A 46 -11.18 12.68 13.59
C ALA A 46 -11.54 13.49 12.34
N ASP A 47 -11.51 12.87 11.15
CA ASP A 47 -11.85 13.56 9.89
C ASP A 47 -13.37 13.59 9.67
N GLU A 48 -13.97 14.76 9.85
CA GLU A 48 -15.43 14.98 9.69
C GLU A 48 -15.92 14.67 8.26
N ARG A 49 -15.03 14.65 7.26
CA ARG A 49 -15.40 14.32 5.88
C ARG A 49 -15.80 12.85 5.71
N ILE A 50 -15.28 11.95 6.56
CA ILE A 50 -15.44 10.50 6.39
C ILE A 50 -15.76 9.73 7.66
N ASN A 51 -15.64 10.31 8.86
CA ASN A 51 -15.79 9.58 10.13
C ASN A 51 -17.14 8.86 10.25
N PHE A 52 -18.21 9.43 9.68
CA PHE A 52 -19.55 8.83 9.69
C PHE A 52 -19.61 7.46 8.98
N VAL A 53 -18.72 7.21 8.01
CA VAL A 53 -18.63 5.92 7.30
C VAL A 53 -18.21 4.81 8.27
N PHE A 54 -17.44 5.17 9.30
CA PHE A 54 -16.86 4.25 10.28
C PHE A 54 -17.65 4.16 11.60
N ALA A 55 -18.78 4.88 11.72
CA ALA A 55 -19.54 5.01 12.97
C ALA A 55 -20.02 3.66 13.55
N GLN A 56 -20.22 2.63 12.71
CA GLN A 56 -20.65 1.28 13.11
C GLN A 56 -19.54 0.23 12.87
N THR A 57 -18.29 0.67 12.66
CA THR A 57 -17.18 -0.22 12.36
C THR A 57 -16.57 -0.79 13.64
N GLU A 58 -16.42 -2.12 13.70
CA GLU A 58 -15.61 -2.74 14.75
C GLU A 58 -14.13 -2.53 14.40
N LEU A 59 -13.47 -1.66 15.15
CA LEU A 59 -12.15 -1.13 14.80
C LEU A 59 -11.04 -2.18 14.88
N THR A 60 -11.12 -3.13 15.80
CA THR A 60 -10.08 -4.17 15.92
C THR A 60 -10.05 -5.04 14.66
N ARG A 61 -11.22 -5.47 14.21
CA ARG A 61 -11.37 -6.24 12.98
C ARG A 61 -10.97 -5.41 11.74
N PHE A 62 -11.41 -4.15 11.68
CA PHE A 62 -11.05 -3.25 10.59
C PHE A 62 -9.52 -3.09 10.46
N LYS A 63 -8.84 -2.79 11.57
CA LYS A 63 -7.38 -2.65 11.59
C LYS A 63 -6.67 -3.93 11.17
N HIS A 64 -7.15 -5.08 11.64
CA HIS A 64 -6.60 -6.38 11.24
C HIS A 64 -6.72 -6.62 9.73
N LEU A 65 -7.93 -6.44 9.18
CA LEU A 65 -8.18 -6.64 7.75
C LEU A 65 -7.41 -5.64 6.88
N LEU A 66 -7.34 -4.38 7.29
CA LEU A 66 -6.57 -3.38 6.56
C LEU A 66 -5.07 -3.69 6.60
N TYR A 67 -4.54 -4.06 7.77
CA TYR A 67 -3.15 -4.47 7.89
C TYR A 67 -2.82 -5.65 6.97
N THR A 68 -3.62 -6.72 6.98
CA THR A 68 -3.36 -7.90 6.16
C THR A 68 -3.47 -7.59 4.67
N GLN A 69 -4.40 -6.73 4.27
CA GLN A 69 -4.54 -6.27 2.89
C GLN A 69 -3.32 -5.45 2.42
N LEU A 70 -2.90 -4.46 3.21
CA LEU A 70 -1.73 -3.64 2.88
C LEU A 70 -0.45 -4.47 2.84
N CYS A 71 -0.30 -5.41 3.78
CA CYS A 71 0.83 -6.31 3.85
C CYS A 71 0.91 -7.21 2.61
N GLU A 72 -0.19 -7.85 2.21
CA GLU A 72 -0.24 -8.70 1.01
C GLU A 72 0.05 -7.89 -0.26
N LEU A 73 -0.59 -6.74 -0.43
CA LEU A 73 -0.38 -5.85 -1.58
C LEU A 73 1.07 -5.36 -1.69
N ALA A 74 1.73 -5.13 -0.57
CA ALA A 74 3.11 -4.69 -0.50
C ALA A 74 4.14 -5.83 -0.65
N GLY A 75 3.71 -7.07 -0.90
CA GLY A 75 4.57 -8.24 -1.03
C GLY A 75 5.09 -8.78 0.30
N GLY A 76 4.36 -8.54 1.39
CA GLY A 76 4.63 -9.12 2.71
C GLY A 76 4.12 -10.56 2.85
N PRO A 77 4.36 -11.21 4.00
CA PRO A 77 4.02 -12.61 4.22
C PRO A 77 2.57 -12.84 4.67
N CYS A 78 1.70 -11.84 4.52
CA CYS A 78 0.30 -11.92 4.95
C CYS A 78 -0.58 -12.50 3.84
N ILE A 79 -1.74 -13.03 4.26
CA ILE A 79 -2.83 -13.41 3.36
C ILE A 79 -4.06 -12.62 3.79
N TYR A 80 -4.62 -11.84 2.88
CA TYR A 80 -5.87 -11.13 3.12
C TYR A 80 -7.04 -12.09 3.02
N ASP A 81 -7.78 -12.26 4.11
CA ASP A 81 -8.93 -13.16 4.22
C ASP A 81 -10.27 -12.42 4.31
N GLY A 82 -10.26 -11.12 4.07
CA GLY A 82 -11.47 -10.29 4.05
C GLY A 82 -12.27 -10.43 2.76
N ARG A 83 -13.39 -9.71 2.70
CA ARG A 83 -14.21 -9.61 1.49
C ARG A 83 -13.50 -8.77 0.42
N ASP A 84 -13.79 -9.04 -0.85
CA ASP A 84 -13.38 -8.13 -1.93
C ASP A 84 -13.94 -6.71 -1.72
N MET A 85 -13.32 -5.72 -2.33
CA MET A 85 -13.64 -4.30 -2.09
C MET A 85 -15.07 -3.95 -2.50
N ARG A 86 -15.59 -4.51 -3.55
CA ARG A 86 -16.97 -4.28 -4.01
C ARG A 86 -17.97 -4.78 -2.98
N THR A 87 -17.78 -6.01 -2.49
CA THR A 87 -18.64 -6.62 -1.48
C THR A 87 -18.52 -5.92 -0.13
N ALA A 88 -17.29 -5.58 0.30
CA ALA A 88 -17.04 -4.92 1.58
C ALA A 88 -17.71 -3.54 1.65
N HIS A 89 -17.78 -2.81 0.55
CA HIS A 89 -18.30 -1.45 0.47
C HIS A 89 -19.69 -1.34 -0.16
N ALA A 90 -20.34 -2.48 -0.47
CA ALA A 90 -21.60 -2.52 -1.22
C ALA A 90 -22.73 -1.67 -0.61
N LYS A 91 -22.79 -1.57 0.72
CA LYS A 91 -23.83 -0.85 1.46
C LYS A 91 -23.42 0.54 1.94
N LEU A 92 -22.20 0.98 1.61
CA LEU A 92 -21.67 2.27 2.05
C LEU A 92 -21.81 3.31 0.93
N PRO A 93 -22.26 4.54 1.23
CA PRO A 93 -22.44 5.61 0.26
C PRO A 93 -21.14 6.35 -0.03
N ILE A 94 -20.09 5.62 -0.45
CA ILE A 94 -18.76 6.18 -0.66
C ILE A 94 -18.69 6.93 -1.99
N THR A 95 -18.30 8.20 -1.92
CA THR A 95 -18.05 9.08 -3.07
C THR A 95 -16.56 9.17 -3.36
N ASN A 96 -16.20 9.78 -4.52
CA ASN A 96 -14.80 10.11 -4.82
C ASN A 96 -14.17 11.01 -3.74
N ALA A 97 -14.93 11.96 -3.20
CA ALA A 97 -14.45 12.84 -2.14
C ALA A 97 -14.08 12.06 -0.86
N HIS A 98 -14.91 11.08 -0.47
CA HIS A 98 -14.62 10.22 0.68
C HIS A 98 -13.40 9.33 0.45
N PHE A 99 -13.26 8.77 -0.75
CA PHE A 99 -12.09 7.95 -1.11
C PHE A 99 -10.80 8.79 -1.06
N ASN A 100 -10.84 10.01 -1.60
CA ASN A 100 -9.71 10.92 -1.57
C ASN A 100 -9.36 11.36 -0.14
N ALA A 101 -10.36 11.65 0.70
CA ALA A 101 -10.14 12.00 2.11
C ALA A 101 -9.43 10.90 2.87
N LEU A 102 -9.86 9.62 2.70
CA LEU A 102 -9.16 8.49 3.33
C LEU A 102 -7.73 8.32 2.80
N THR A 103 -7.50 8.62 1.52
CA THR A 103 -6.15 8.59 0.94
C THR A 103 -5.25 9.65 1.58
N GLU A 104 -5.76 10.86 1.80
CA GLU A 104 -5.05 11.93 2.52
C GLU A 104 -4.73 11.52 3.97
N ASP A 105 -5.70 10.93 4.65
CA ASP A 105 -5.52 10.41 6.01
C ASP A 105 -4.44 9.33 6.10
N LEU A 106 -4.35 8.48 5.08
CA LEU A 106 -3.31 7.45 5.00
C LEU A 106 -1.92 8.06 4.81
N TYR A 107 -1.79 9.14 4.02
CA TYR A 107 -0.53 9.90 3.94
C TYR A 107 -0.15 10.47 5.30
N ILE A 108 -1.10 11.08 6.03
CA ILE A 108 -0.86 11.62 7.38
C ILE A 108 -0.41 10.50 8.34
N ALA A 109 -1.05 9.34 8.29
CA ALA A 109 -0.70 8.20 9.13
C ALA A 109 0.72 7.69 8.84
N PHE A 110 1.09 7.57 7.57
CA PHE A 110 2.45 7.16 7.19
C PHE A 110 3.50 8.19 7.59
N ASP A 111 3.21 9.49 7.47
CA ASP A 111 4.11 10.56 7.94
C ASP A 111 4.36 10.46 9.44
N ARG A 112 3.32 10.24 10.25
CA ARG A 112 3.43 10.11 11.71
C ARG A 112 4.32 8.95 12.14
N VAL A 113 4.38 7.88 11.37
CA VAL A 113 5.24 6.73 11.67
C VAL A 113 6.58 6.77 10.92
N GLY A 114 6.86 7.87 10.20
CA GLY A 114 8.17 8.10 9.57
C GLY A 114 8.43 7.27 8.32
N VAL A 115 7.41 6.93 7.54
CA VAL A 115 7.56 6.32 6.21
C VAL A 115 7.87 7.44 5.20
N SER A 116 8.88 7.23 4.35
CA SER A 116 9.25 8.24 3.34
C SER A 116 8.14 8.43 2.29
N TYR A 117 7.99 9.65 1.78
CA TYR A 117 6.97 10.00 0.80
C TYR A 117 7.03 9.12 -0.47
N ALA A 118 8.22 8.72 -0.90
CA ALA A 118 8.38 7.83 -2.04
C ALA A 118 7.76 6.44 -1.80
N LEU A 119 7.87 5.89 -0.58
CA LEU A 119 7.25 4.62 -0.21
C LEU A 119 5.75 4.75 0.01
N GLN A 120 5.29 5.87 0.57
CA GLN A 120 3.88 6.21 0.67
C GLN A 120 3.22 6.20 -0.72
N ASN A 121 3.80 6.87 -1.70
CA ASN A 121 3.30 6.90 -3.07
C ASN A 121 3.22 5.50 -3.70
N GLN A 122 4.20 4.64 -3.44
CA GLN A 122 4.16 3.26 -3.93
C GLN A 122 2.99 2.48 -3.31
N MET A 123 2.71 2.65 -2.01
CA MET A 123 1.56 2.02 -1.36
C MET A 123 0.23 2.55 -1.90
N ILE A 124 0.10 3.87 -2.05
CA ILE A 124 -1.10 4.49 -2.61
C ILE A 124 -1.35 4.03 -4.04
N ALA A 125 -0.31 3.86 -4.86
CA ALA A 125 -0.43 3.34 -6.21
C ALA A 125 -1.01 1.91 -6.27
N LEU A 126 -0.76 1.08 -5.25
CA LEU A 126 -1.36 -0.26 -5.12
C LEU A 126 -2.86 -0.19 -4.75
N LEU A 127 -3.28 0.84 -4.02
CA LEU A 127 -4.65 1.02 -3.57
C LEU A 127 -5.53 1.76 -4.59
N ALA A 128 -4.96 2.66 -5.38
CA ALA A 128 -5.70 3.52 -6.30
C ALA A 128 -6.65 2.77 -7.27
N PRO A 129 -6.31 1.60 -7.83
CA PRO A 129 -7.20 0.83 -8.70
C PRO A 129 -8.50 0.36 -8.02
N MET A 130 -8.51 0.27 -6.68
CA MET A 130 -9.68 -0.18 -5.90
C MET A 130 -10.81 0.85 -5.89
N GLN A 131 -10.54 2.13 -6.21
CA GLN A 131 -11.52 3.19 -6.26
C GLN A 131 -12.78 2.80 -7.06
N ARG A 132 -12.61 2.16 -8.21
CA ARG A 132 -13.71 1.73 -9.09
C ARG A 132 -14.67 0.71 -8.46
N ASP A 133 -14.19 -0.07 -7.48
CA ASP A 133 -14.97 -1.08 -6.79
C ASP A 133 -15.58 -0.55 -5.47
N ILE A 134 -15.02 0.51 -4.92
CA ILE A 134 -15.41 1.14 -3.65
C ILE A 134 -16.41 2.28 -3.87
N VAL A 135 -16.14 3.14 -4.85
CA VAL A 135 -16.93 4.37 -5.07
C VAL A 135 -18.22 4.06 -5.81
N LYS A 136 -19.33 4.63 -5.32
CA LYS A 136 -20.63 4.58 -6.00
C LYS A 136 -20.67 5.59 -7.14
N ARG A 137 -21.19 5.13 -8.26
CA ARG A 137 -21.48 5.98 -9.44
C ARG A 137 -22.92 6.47 -9.38
#